data_77da3b2c16857b07f95ab19a5f02b23c
#
_entry.id   77da3b2c16857b07f95ab19a5f02b23c
#
_cell.length_a   1.000
_cell.length_b   1.000
_cell.length_c   1.000
_cell.angle_alpha   90.00
_cell.angle_beta   90.00
_cell.angle_gamma   90.00
#
_symmetry.space_group_name_H-M   'P 1'
#
loop_
_entity.id
_entity.type
_entity.pdbx_description
1 polymer ?
#
loop_
_entity_poly.entity_id
_entity_poly.type
_entity_poly.pdbx_seq_one_letter_code
_entity_poly.pdbx_strand_id
1 'polypeptide(L)'
;MKKILLLSLFTFTTLAGHADEGMWMLTDLKEQNAATMYDMGLDISIDKVYCPDSISLKDAVVHFGGGCTGEIISAEGLVLTNHHCGYSYIQQHSSVEHDYLTDGFWAMSRKEELPCKGLTVTFIDRILDVTPYVKEQLAKDEDPEGLNYLSPSYLSKVAKRFAEQENIEITPFTALELKPFYGANRYYLFIKTIYKDVRMVGAPPSSIGKFGADTDNWMWPRHCGDFSMFRIYATPDGKPADYNESNVPLKVKKHLTINLGGVKEGDFTFVMGFPGRNWRYMISDEVEERMQTTNFMRKTIRTVRLNNLLEEMLKSDKVRIQYASKYASSANYWKNAIGMNEGLVHLKVLDTKKKQQEKLLAYGREMGTDAYQKAFDAIREIVSKRHDAVYHQQAIYEVCKLGTEFYKIPSTDKVLQALKEGYKVPHATKEISPLDHALSKLSKQADKFFNKDYNPEVDRKVSKALLKTYAELIPTGQRISIFKVIDKEFKGNIDAFVDACF
;
A
#
# COMPACT_ATOMS: atom_id res chain seq x y z
N MET A 1 20.97 70.03 -8.05
CA MET A 1 20.14 69.19 -7.16
C MET A 1 20.21 67.76 -7.73
N LYS A 2 21.04 66.94 -7.10
CA LYS A 2 21.23 65.53 -7.51
C LYS A 2 20.18 64.70 -6.77
N LYS A 3 19.29 64.03 -7.51
CA LYS A 3 18.36 63.07 -6.96
C LYS A 3 19.13 61.74 -6.77
N ILE A 4 19.33 61.35 -5.53
CA ILE A 4 19.85 60.03 -5.17
C ILE A 4 18.67 59.06 -5.22
N LEU A 5 18.70 58.14 -6.19
CA LEU A 5 17.76 57.04 -6.30
C LEU A 5 18.26 55.92 -5.38
N LEU A 6 17.61 55.77 -4.21
CA LEU A 6 17.87 54.63 -3.32
C LEU A 6 17.19 53.41 -3.93
N LEU A 7 17.98 52.54 -4.55
CA LEU A 7 17.53 51.21 -4.98
C LEU A 7 17.60 50.29 -3.77
N SER A 8 16.46 50.08 -3.09
CA SER A 8 16.33 49.05 -2.08
C SER A 8 16.35 47.70 -2.73
N LEU A 9 17.49 47.03 -2.67
CA LEU A 9 17.67 45.64 -3.04
C LEU A 9 16.97 44.77 -2.00
N PHE A 10 15.68 44.44 -2.24
CA PHE A 10 15.00 43.38 -1.51
C PHE A 10 15.63 42.06 -1.92
N THR A 11 16.63 41.60 -1.16
CA THR A 11 17.06 40.22 -1.22
C THR A 11 15.92 39.38 -0.64
N PHE A 12 15.11 38.82 -1.52
CA PHE A 12 14.29 37.67 -1.19
C PHE A 12 15.26 36.50 -0.87
N THR A 13 15.63 36.37 0.39
CA THR A 13 16.10 35.08 0.89
C THR A 13 14.87 34.18 0.87
N THR A 14 14.72 33.40 -0.19
CA THR A 14 13.88 32.20 -0.15
C THR A 14 14.48 31.32 0.96
N LEU A 15 13.90 31.37 2.15
CA LEU A 15 14.08 30.33 3.14
C LEU A 15 13.53 29.06 2.46
N ALA A 16 14.42 28.33 1.80
CA ALA A 16 14.12 26.98 1.39
C ALA A 16 13.89 26.20 2.69
N GLY A 17 12.63 25.93 2.98
CA GLY A 17 12.30 25.03 4.08
C GLY A 17 12.97 23.70 3.80
N HIS A 18 14.05 23.39 4.51
CA HIS A 18 14.70 22.11 4.47
C HIS A 18 13.88 21.16 5.36
N ALA A 19 13.09 20.31 4.74
CA ALA A 19 12.56 19.15 5.44
C ALA A 19 13.69 18.16 5.62
N ASP A 20 13.94 17.71 6.84
CA ASP A 20 14.91 16.65 7.08
C ASP A 20 14.51 15.38 6.35
N GLU A 21 15.50 14.77 5.71
CA GLU A 21 15.29 13.62 4.87
C GLU A 21 15.20 12.33 5.68
N GLY A 22 14.36 11.41 5.22
CA GLY A 22 14.26 10.05 5.72
C GLY A 22 12.96 9.76 6.46
N MET A 23 12.82 8.51 6.85
CA MET A 23 11.76 8.01 7.70
C MET A 23 12.42 7.49 8.97
N TRP A 24 12.23 8.21 10.08
CA TRP A 24 12.85 7.89 11.35
C TRP A 24 12.09 6.79 12.06
N MET A 25 12.83 5.78 12.55
CA MET A 25 12.24 4.70 13.33
C MET A 25 11.91 5.18 14.73
N LEU A 26 10.72 4.85 15.22
CA LEU A 26 10.30 5.22 16.59
C LEU A 26 11.27 4.72 17.66
N THR A 27 11.77 3.49 17.51
CA THR A 27 12.72 2.86 18.44
C THR A 27 14.05 3.59 18.53
N ASP A 28 14.43 4.29 17.47
CA ASP A 28 15.75 4.94 17.35
C ASP A 28 15.66 6.45 17.65
N LEU A 29 14.44 7.02 17.80
CA LEU A 29 14.24 8.47 17.98
C LEU A 29 15.05 9.06 19.13
N LYS A 30 15.06 8.39 20.28
CA LYS A 30 15.72 8.90 21.48
C LYS A 30 17.23 9.01 21.32
N GLU A 31 17.83 8.06 20.64
CA GLU A 31 19.28 7.98 20.48
C GLU A 31 19.78 8.75 19.26
N GLN A 32 19.01 8.74 18.17
CA GLN A 32 19.50 9.23 16.87
C GLN A 32 18.92 10.59 16.47
N ASN A 33 17.68 10.89 16.83
CA ASN A 33 16.96 12.03 16.27
C ASN A 33 16.49 13.06 17.32
N ALA A 34 16.49 12.72 18.61
CA ALA A 34 15.94 13.58 19.65
C ALA A 34 16.60 14.98 19.69
N ALA A 35 17.94 15.04 19.59
CA ALA A 35 18.66 16.30 19.56
C ALA A 35 18.19 17.18 18.38
N THR A 36 18.14 16.63 17.18
CA THR A 36 17.65 17.35 15.98
C THR A 36 16.22 17.82 16.15
N MET A 37 15.32 16.99 16.72
CA MET A 37 13.92 17.38 16.95
C MET A 37 13.82 18.53 17.96
N TYR A 38 14.62 18.52 19.03
CA TYR A 38 14.66 19.62 20.00
C TYR A 38 15.23 20.90 19.39
N ASP A 39 16.29 20.80 18.59
CA ASP A 39 16.87 21.94 17.87
C ASP A 39 15.89 22.56 16.87
N MET A 40 14.99 21.75 16.29
CA MET A 40 13.91 22.18 15.40
C MET A 40 12.71 22.76 16.15
N GLY A 41 12.66 22.68 17.49
CA GLY A 41 11.61 23.28 18.32
C GLY A 41 10.62 22.30 18.95
N LEU A 42 10.91 20.99 19.01
CA LEU A 42 10.10 20.05 19.80
C LEU A 42 10.19 20.43 21.27
N ASP A 43 9.06 20.76 21.89
CA ASP A 43 8.97 21.21 23.29
C ASP A 43 8.40 20.13 24.24
N ILE A 44 8.10 18.95 23.75
CA ILE A 44 7.67 17.81 24.56
C ILE A 44 8.77 16.76 24.67
N SER A 45 8.79 16.00 25.76
CA SER A 45 9.72 14.87 25.91
C SER A 45 9.55 13.86 24.78
N ILE A 46 10.67 13.37 24.24
CA ILE A 46 10.65 12.32 23.21
C ILE A 46 9.91 11.06 23.67
N ASP A 47 9.92 10.75 24.98
CA ASP A 47 9.17 9.62 25.55
C ASP A 47 7.64 9.83 25.45
N LYS A 48 7.14 11.06 25.31
CA LYS A 48 5.73 11.30 24.97
C LYS A 48 5.42 11.02 23.51
N VAL A 49 6.41 11.13 22.63
CA VAL A 49 6.26 10.76 21.21
C VAL A 49 6.27 9.24 21.07
N TYR A 50 7.27 8.58 21.65
CA TYR A 50 7.39 7.13 21.68
C TYR A 50 8.06 6.66 22.98
N CYS A 51 7.39 5.73 23.66
CA CYS A 51 7.94 4.98 24.79
C CYS A 51 7.57 3.49 24.63
N PRO A 52 8.52 2.55 24.71
CA PRO A 52 8.23 1.13 24.60
C PRO A 52 7.38 0.60 25.77
N ASP A 53 7.53 1.20 26.97
CA ASP A 53 6.99 0.68 28.22
C ASP A 53 5.80 1.47 28.77
N SER A 54 5.43 2.58 28.13
CA SER A 54 4.33 3.44 28.57
C SER A 54 3.53 4.01 27.40
N ILE A 55 2.35 4.57 27.73
CA ILE A 55 1.46 5.19 26.75
C ILE A 55 2.12 6.45 26.18
N SER A 56 2.16 6.55 24.86
CA SER A 56 2.75 7.65 24.09
C SER A 56 1.85 8.06 22.92
N LEU A 57 2.27 9.02 22.09
CA LEU A 57 1.51 9.41 20.89
C LEU A 57 1.34 8.23 19.92
N LYS A 58 2.29 7.28 19.86
CA LYS A 58 2.20 6.05 19.08
C LYS A 58 0.86 5.31 19.29
N ASP A 59 0.34 5.31 20.52
CA ASP A 59 -0.88 4.56 20.86
C ASP A 59 -2.18 5.20 20.34
N ALA A 60 -2.09 6.40 19.78
CA ALA A 60 -3.18 7.06 19.09
C ALA A 60 -3.08 7.00 17.56
N VAL A 61 -2.02 6.40 17.02
CA VAL A 61 -1.78 6.27 15.57
C VAL A 61 -1.91 4.81 15.17
N VAL A 62 -2.80 4.53 14.22
CA VAL A 62 -3.17 3.17 13.84
C VAL A 62 -2.98 2.90 12.35
N HIS A 63 -2.70 1.65 12.03
CA HIS A 63 -2.68 1.19 10.65
C HIS A 63 -4.12 0.90 10.19
N PHE A 64 -4.59 1.66 9.22
CA PHE A 64 -5.96 1.62 8.73
C PHE A 64 -6.05 0.85 7.41
N GLY A 65 -6.91 -0.16 7.36
CA GLY A 65 -7.18 -0.93 6.15
C GLY A 65 -5.97 -1.66 5.54
N GLY A 66 -4.87 -1.79 6.30
CA GLY A 66 -3.65 -2.47 5.83
C GLY A 66 -2.78 -1.65 4.86
N GLY A 67 -3.08 -0.38 4.63
CA GLY A 67 -2.33 0.48 3.69
C GLY A 67 -2.28 1.96 4.02
N CYS A 68 -3.08 2.41 4.97
CA CYS A 68 -3.17 3.82 5.36
C CYS A 68 -2.85 4.02 6.85
N THR A 69 -2.70 5.27 7.24
CA THR A 69 -2.64 5.70 8.64
C THR A 69 -3.99 6.27 9.04
N GLY A 70 -4.40 6.00 10.28
CA GLY A 70 -5.53 6.66 10.93
C GLY A 70 -5.12 7.20 12.30
N GLU A 71 -5.77 8.26 12.74
CA GLU A 71 -5.58 8.90 14.04
C GLU A 71 -6.81 8.70 14.91
N ILE A 72 -6.59 8.26 16.14
CA ILE A 72 -7.66 8.19 17.14
C ILE A 72 -7.87 9.59 17.71
N ILE A 73 -9.06 10.15 17.56
CA ILE A 73 -9.39 11.54 17.93
C ILE A 73 -10.45 11.65 19.04
N SER A 74 -10.87 10.53 19.62
CA SER A 74 -11.77 10.53 20.79
C SER A 74 -11.50 9.36 21.73
N ALA A 75 -11.91 9.49 22.97
CA ALA A 75 -11.83 8.43 23.98
C ALA A 75 -12.66 7.18 23.64
N GLU A 76 -13.58 7.28 22.67
CA GLU A 76 -14.47 6.21 22.23
C GLU A 76 -14.15 5.73 20.81
N GLY A 77 -12.85 5.63 20.48
CA GLY A 77 -12.35 4.96 19.28
C GLY A 77 -12.76 5.60 17.95
N LEU A 78 -13.04 6.93 17.92
CA LEU A 78 -13.27 7.63 16.67
C LEU A 78 -11.94 7.81 15.94
N VAL A 79 -11.88 7.31 14.69
CA VAL A 79 -10.72 7.35 13.81
C VAL A 79 -10.93 8.40 12.74
N LEU A 80 -9.96 9.29 12.57
CA LEU A 80 -9.85 10.19 11.42
C LEU A 80 -8.82 9.60 10.46
N THR A 81 -9.11 9.60 9.17
CA THR A 81 -8.18 9.19 8.10
C THR A 81 -8.51 9.92 6.81
N ASN A 82 -7.75 9.69 5.74
CA ASN A 82 -8.03 10.33 4.46
C ASN A 82 -9.33 9.80 3.81
N HIS A 83 -10.00 10.64 3.02
CA HIS A 83 -11.14 10.24 2.20
C HIS A 83 -10.77 9.13 1.22
N HIS A 84 -9.60 9.25 0.56
CA HIS A 84 -9.14 8.23 -0.36
C HIS A 84 -8.84 6.89 0.32
N CYS A 85 -8.48 6.86 1.60
CA CYS A 85 -8.30 5.63 2.38
C CYS A 85 -9.65 4.95 2.70
N GLY A 86 -10.69 5.76 2.94
CA GLY A 86 -12.06 5.29 3.15
C GLY A 86 -12.84 4.99 1.87
N TYR A 87 -12.33 5.37 0.69
CA TYR A 87 -13.08 5.44 -0.56
C TYR A 87 -13.76 4.12 -0.96
N SER A 88 -13.06 2.99 -0.80
CA SER A 88 -13.63 1.67 -1.08
C SER A 88 -14.77 1.28 -0.12
N TYR A 89 -14.75 1.76 1.11
CA TYR A 89 -15.79 1.51 2.09
C TYR A 89 -17.00 2.44 1.88
N ILE A 90 -16.78 3.68 1.46
CA ILE A 90 -17.84 4.58 1.00
C ILE A 90 -18.56 3.94 -0.20
N GLN A 91 -17.78 3.43 -1.19
CA GLN A 91 -18.34 2.67 -2.33
C GLN A 91 -19.09 1.41 -1.90
N GLN A 92 -18.58 0.66 -0.90
CA GLN A 92 -19.24 -0.55 -0.40
C GLN A 92 -20.68 -0.30 0.01
N HIS A 93 -20.95 0.87 0.60
CA HIS A 93 -22.28 1.31 1.05
C HIS A 93 -23.05 2.11 0.01
N SER A 94 -22.45 2.47 -1.11
CA SER A 94 -23.12 3.23 -2.17
C SER A 94 -23.93 2.33 -3.10
N SER A 95 -25.08 2.84 -3.53
CA SER A 95 -25.94 2.32 -4.59
C SER A 95 -26.42 3.48 -5.44
N VAL A 96 -27.25 3.21 -6.45
CA VAL A 96 -27.86 4.27 -7.27
C VAL A 96 -28.84 5.10 -6.45
N GLU A 97 -29.54 4.46 -5.49
CA GLU A 97 -30.51 5.08 -4.59
C GLU A 97 -29.85 5.85 -3.43
N HIS A 98 -28.64 5.45 -3.05
CA HIS A 98 -27.86 6.02 -1.95
C HIS A 98 -26.41 6.21 -2.40
N ASP A 99 -26.12 7.24 -3.16
CA ASP A 99 -24.81 7.50 -3.71
C ASP A 99 -23.94 8.28 -2.72
N TYR A 100 -23.46 7.61 -1.68
CA TYR A 100 -22.57 8.21 -0.68
C TYR A 100 -21.23 8.70 -1.23
N LEU A 101 -20.82 8.24 -2.42
CA LEU A 101 -19.67 8.80 -3.11
C LEU A 101 -19.91 10.23 -3.59
N THR A 102 -21.13 10.50 -4.09
CA THR A 102 -21.54 11.81 -4.61
C THR A 102 -22.06 12.72 -3.50
N ASP A 103 -22.90 12.19 -2.60
CA ASP A 103 -23.65 12.98 -1.61
C ASP A 103 -22.93 13.09 -0.26
N GLY A 104 -21.95 12.21 -0.01
CA GLY A 104 -21.36 12.04 1.31
C GLY A 104 -22.25 11.22 2.23
N PHE A 105 -21.77 10.98 3.46
CA PHE A 105 -22.51 10.27 4.50
C PHE A 105 -22.14 10.80 5.89
N TRP A 106 -23.13 10.97 6.76
CA TRP A 106 -22.95 11.34 8.15
C TRP A 106 -23.92 10.57 9.04
N ALA A 107 -23.39 9.71 9.91
CA ALA A 107 -24.19 9.05 10.95
C ALA A 107 -24.52 10.06 12.06
N MET A 108 -25.78 10.32 12.31
CA MET A 108 -26.26 11.22 13.37
C MET A 108 -26.39 10.50 14.72
N SER A 109 -26.27 9.19 14.72
CA SER A 109 -26.29 8.37 15.92
C SER A 109 -25.42 7.11 15.75
N ARG A 110 -25.09 6.45 16.89
CA ARG A 110 -24.33 5.17 16.87
C ARG A 110 -25.02 4.07 16.05
N LYS A 111 -26.35 4.09 15.98
CA LYS A 111 -27.13 3.10 15.25
C LYS A 111 -27.04 3.26 13.73
N GLU A 112 -26.69 4.43 13.27
CA GLU A 112 -26.55 4.77 11.86
C GLU A 112 -25.13 4.50 11.34
N GLU A 113 -24.15 4.25 12.25
CA GLU A 113 -22.77 3.94 11.84
C GLU A 113 -22.73 2.62 11.05
N LEU A 114 -22.18 2.65 9.84
CA LEU A 114 -22.25 1.56 8.86
C LEU A 114 -21.08 0.57 9.00
N PRO A 115 -21.34 -0.73 9.27
CA PRO A 115 -20.29 -1.73 9.40
C PRO A 115 -19.49 -1.93 8.10
N CYS A 116 -18.18 -1.76 8.12
CA CYS A 116 -17.31 -1.88 6.96
C CYS A 116 -16.71 -3.29 6.85
N LYS A 117 -17.32 -4.13 6.04
CA LYS A 117 -16.88 -5.53 5.87
C LYS A 117 -15.45 -5.61 5.34
N GLY A 118 -14.56 -6.27 6.09
CA GLY A 118 -13.18 -6.48 5.71
C GLY A 118 -12.24 -5.33 6.08
N LEU A 119 -12.75 -4.22 6.62
CA LEU A 119 -11.92 -3.17 7.20
C LEU A 119 -11.32 -3.63 8.53
N THR A 120 -10.05 -3.33 8.71
CA THR A 120 -9.37 -3.55 9.98
C THR A 120 -8.65 -2.29 10.44
N VAL A 121 -8.61 -2.10 11.75
CA VAL A 121 -7.74 -1.11 12.38
C VAL A 121 -6.75 -1.86 13.28
N THR A 122 -5.46 -1.58 13.09
CA THR A 122 -4.40 -2.31 13.76
C THR A 122 -3.54 -1.37 14.60
N PHE A 123 -3.41 -1.68 15.88
CA PHE A 123 -2.50 -1.01 16.81
C PHE A 123 -1.16 -1.76 16.83
N ILE A 124 -0.06 -1.02 16.93
CA ILE A 124 1.23 -1.59 17.31
C ILE A 124 1.33 -1.57 18.82
N ASP A 125 1.31 -2.74 19.43
CA ASP A 125 1.44 -2.87 20.88
C ASP A 125 2.90 -2.74 21.31
N ARG A 126 3.80 -3.49 20.65
CA ARG A 126 5.24 -3.51 20.96
C ARG A 126 6.08 -3.59 19.70
N ILE A 127 7.25 -2.97 19.75
CA ILE A 127 8.31 -3.10 18.73
C ILE A 127 9.56 -3.61 19.46
N LEU A 128 10.06 -4.77 19.06
CA LEU A 128 11.20 -5.43 19.68
C LEU A 128 12.36 -5.54 18.68
N ASP A 129 13.56 -5.13 19.07
CA ASP A 129 14.77 -5.49 18.32
C ASP A 129 15.10 -6.95 18.62
N VAL A 130 14.91 -7.80 17.64
CA VAL A 130 15.18 -9.24 17.72
C VAL A 130 16.37 -9.64 16.84
N THR A 131 17.22 -8.68 16.49
CA THR A 131 18.37 -8.90 15.60
C THR A 131 19.27 -10.04 16.05
N PRO A 132 19.69 -10.15 17.33
CA PRO A 132 20.55 -11.26 17.76
C PRO A 132 19.88 -12.61 17.55
N TYR A 133 18.61 -12.72 17.92
CA TYR A 133 17.82 -13.95 17.77
C TYR A 133 17.70 -14.38 16.30
N VAL A 134 17.35 -13.45 15.42
CA VAL A 134 17.20 -13.74 13.98
C VAL A 134 18.53 -14.19 13.38
N LYS A 135 19.65 -13.52 13.71
CA LYS A 135 20.97 -13.91 13.25
C LYS A 135 21.38 -15.30 13.71
N GLU A 136 21.00 -15.67 14.94
CA GLU A 136 21.21 -17.02 15.48
C GLU A 136 20.40 -18.07 14.69
N GLN A 137 19.12 -17.79 14.38
CA GLN A 137 18.29 -18.69 13.58
C GLN A 137 18.81 -18.84 12.15
N LEU A 138 19.25 -17.76 11.52
CA LEU A 138 19.85 -17.78 10.19
C LEU A 138 21.14 -18.62 10.14
N ALA A 139 21.91 -18.65 11.23
CA ALA A 139 23.12 -19.47 11.31
C ALA A 139 22.82 -20.96 11.55
N LYS A 140 21.66 -21.29 12.11
CA LYS A 140 21.26 -22.68 12.44
C LYS A 140 20.45 -23.35 11.34
N ASP A 141 19.59 -22.59 10.66
CA ASP A 141 18.63 -23.12 9.67
C ASP A 141 19.31 -23.24 8.29
N GLU A 142 18.95 -24.28 7.54
CA GLU A 142 19.39 -24.44 6.16
C GLU A 142 18.90 -23.31 5.26
N ASP A 143 19.77 -22.77 4.45
CA ASP A 143 19.49 -21.70 3.48
C ASP A 143 20.19 -21.98 2.14
N PRO A 144 19.71 -22.97 1.35
CA PRO A 144 20.35 -23.38 0.11
C PRO A 144 20.41 -22.28 -0.96
N GLU A 145 19.51 -21.28 -0.87
CA GLU A 145 19.45 -20.17 -1.82
C GLU A 145 20.07 -18.88 -1.27
N GLY A 146 20.46 -18.85 0.00
CA GLY A 146 21.01 -17.66 0.66
C GLY A 146 20.02 -16.50 0.77
N LEU A 147 18.70 -16.77 0.83
CA LEU A 147 17.63 -15.77 0.77
C LEU A 147 16.80 -15.66 2.05
N ASN A 148 17.04 -16.52 3.05
CA ASN A 148 16.27 -16.54 4.29
C ASN A 148 16.25 -15.18 5.01
N TYR A 149 17.34 -14.44 4.97
CA TYR A 149 17.50 -13.14 5.63
C TYR A 149 16.49 -12.06 5.15
N LEU A 150 15.89 -12.22 3.96
CA LEU A 150 14.85 -11.34 3.40
C LEU A 150 13.53 -12.05 3.14
N SER A 151 13.46 -13.38 3.29
CA SER A 151 12.28 -14.18 2.96
C SER A 151 11.13 -13.93 3.94
N PRO A 152 9.99 -13.35 3.51
CA PRO A 152 8.85 -13.13 4.40
C PRO A 152 8.30 -14.41 5.02
N SER A 153 8.35 -15.54 4.29
CA SER A 153 7.88 -16.84 4.78
C SER A 153 8.79 -17.41 5.86
N TYR A 154 10.09 -17.28 5.69
CA TYR A 154 11.08 -17.68 6.70
C TYR A 154 10.96 -16.78 7.94
N LEU A 155 10.99 -15.46 7.76
CA LEU A 155 10.89 -14.50 8.87
C LEU A 155 9.58 -14.65 9.66
N SER A 156 8.48 -15.02 9.00
CA SER A 156 7.22 -15.34 9.70
C SER A 156 7.33 -16.59 10.59
N LYS A 157 8.10 -17.62 10.18
CA LYS A 157 8.38 -18.80 11.02
C LYS A 157 9.23 -18.42 12.23
N VAL A 158 10.29 -17.63 12.00
CA VAL A 158 11.17 -17.13 13.06
C VAL A 158 10.39 -16.30 14.09
N ALA A 159 9.49 -15.40 13.62
CA ALA A 159 8.63 -14.62 14.50
C ALA A 159 7.76 -15.48 15.42
N LYS A 160 7.20 -16.58 14.91
CA LYS A 160 6.41 -17.53 15.72
C LYS A 160 7.26 -18.25 16.74
N ARG A 161 8.43 -18.76 16.35
CA ARG A 161 9.38 -19.41 17.30
C ARG A 161 9.77 -18.45 18.43
N PHE A 162 10.04 -17.17 18.09
CA PHE A 162 10.34 -16.16 19.09
C PHE A 162 9.17 -15.93 20.05
N ALA A 163 7.97 -15.82 19.51
CA ALA A 163 6.77 -15.60 20.30
C ALA A 163 6.48 -16.78 21.25
N GLU A 164 6.70 -18.01 20.80
CA GLU A 164 6.58 -19.23 21.63
C GLU A 164 7.61 -19.22 22.76
N GLN A 165 8.89 -18.90 22.45
CA GLN A 165 9.95 -18.82 23.44
C GLN A 165 9.70 -17.76 24.52
N GLU A 166 9.22 -16.57 24.10
CA GLU A 166 8.95 -15.44 25.00
C GLU A 166 7.53 -15.48 25.62
N ASN A 167 6.78 -16.57 25.41
CA ASN A 167 5.41 -16.74 25.90
C ASN A 167 4.47 -15.57 25.51
N ILE A 168 4.61 -15.06 24.28
CA ILE A 168 3.74 -14.02 23.75
C ILE A 168 2.40 -14.65 23.37
N GLU A 169 1.32 -14.17 23.95
CA GLU A 169 -0.03 -14.68 23.67
C GLU A 169 -0.42 -14.34 22.22
N ILE A 170 -0.79 -15.39 21.47
CA ILE A 170 -1.25 -15.26 20.08
C ILE A 170 -2.73 -15.64 20.03
N THR A 171 -3.56 -14.66 19.68
CA THR A 171 -5.00 -14.83 19.45
C THR A 171 -5.32 -14.68 17.95
N PRO A 172 -6.56 -14.97 17.49
CA PRO A 172 -6.98 -14.65 16.11
C PRO A 172 -6.93 -13.16 15.73
N PHE A 173 -6.70 -12.30 16.72
CA PHE A 173 -6.58 -10.86 16.57
C PHE A 173 -5.15 -10.35 16.80
N THR A 174 -4.19 -11.22 16.98
CA THR A 174 -2.77 -10.88 17.12
C THR A 174 -2.06 -11.05 15.78
N ALA A 175 -1.29 -10.07 15.37
CA ALA A 175 -0.38 -10.18 14.23
C ALA A 175 1.07 -10.01 14.68
N LEU A 176 1.91 -10.94 14.25
CA LEU A 176 3.36 -10.87 14.39
C LEU A 176 3.95 -10.51 13.03
N GLU A 177 4.69 -9.43 12.97
CA GLU A 177 5.36 -8.99 11.74
C GLU A 177 6.84 -8.75 12.00
N LEU A 178 7.69 -9.67 11.55
CA LEU A 178 9.14 -9.56 11.61
C LEU A 178 9.66 -8.97 10.31
N LYS A 179 10.32 -7.82 10.40
CA LYS A 179 10.84 -7.08 9.24
C LYS A 179 12.35 -6.87 9.32
N PRO A 180 13.06 -7.04 8.20
CA PRO A 180 14.44 -6.62 8.07
C PRO A 180 14.50 -5.10 7.82
N PHE A 181 15.44 -4.45 8.49
CA PHE A 181 15.76 -3.03 8.35
C PHE A 181 17.24 -2.84 7.99
N TYR A 182 17.57 -1.71 7.39
CA TYR A 182 18.96 -1.33 7.05
C TYR A 182 19.70 -2.43 6.27
N GLY A 183 19.06 -2.96 5.21
CA GLY A 183 19.63 -4.04 4.41
C GLY A 183 19.80 -5.36 5.18
N ALA A 184 18.89 -5.66 6.12
CA ALA A 184 18.91 -6.81 7.02
C ALA A 184 20.06 -6.75 8.07
N ASN A 185 20.60 -5.57 8.34
CA ASN A 185 21.50 -5.39 9.47
C ASN A 185 20.79 -5.42 10.82
N ARG A 186 19.50 -5.05 10.85
CA ARG A 186 18.61 -5.14 12.01
C ARG A 186 17.29 -5.80 11.66
N TYR A 187 16.65 -6.39 12.68
CA TYR A 187 15.36 -7.06 12.58
C TYR A 187 14.47 -6.62 13.72
N TYR A 188 13.30 -6.05 13.37
CA TYR A 188 12.31 -5.65 14.35
C TYR A 188 11.07 -6.52 14.26
N LEU A 189 10.61 -7.02 15.40
CA LEU A 189 9.35 -7.72 15.55
C LEU A 189 8.28 -6.75 16.03
N PHE A 190 7.26 -6.54 15.19
CA PHE A 190 6.06 -5.79 15.53
C PHE A 190 5.00 -6.75 16.06
N ILE A 191 4.57 -6.56 17.29
CA ILE A 191 3.43 -7.26 17.89
C ILE A 191 2.25 -6.32 17.81
N LYS A 192 1.15 -6.78 17.22
CA LYS A 192 0.03 -5.92 16.82
C LYS A 192 -1.30 -6.54 17.25
N THR A 193 -2.25 -5.67 17.65
CA THR A 193 -3.66 -6.02 17.87
C THR A 193 -4.53 -5.54 16.73
N ILE A 194 -5.36 -6.42 16.17
CA ILE A 194 -6.24 -6.16 15.02
C ILE A 194 -7.68 -6.08 15.49
N TYR A 195 -8.34 -4.95 15.27
CA TYR A 195 -9.78 -4.77 15.43
C TYR A 195 -10.48 -4.91 14.09
N LYS A 196 -11.56 -5.69 14.02
CA LYS A 196 -12.28 -6.03 12.78
C LYS A 196 -13.70 -5.45 12.72
N ASP A 197 -14.29 -5.07 13.85
CA ASP A 197 -15.55 -4.31 13.85
C ASP A 197 -15.22 -2.83 13.76
N VAL A 198 -15.19 -2.33 12.52
CA VAL A 198 -14.94 -0.93 12.21
C VAL A 198 -16.12 -0.41 11.40
N ARG A 199 -16.69 0.72 11.82
CA ARG A 199 -17.91 1.28 11.21
C ARG A 199 -17.64 2.67 10.68
N MET A 200 -18.21 2.99 9.52
CA MET A 200 -18.13 4.32 8.91
C MET A 200 -19.06 5.27 9.67
N VAL A 201 -18.49 6.38 10.13
CA VAL A 201 -19.19 7.45 10.85
C VAL A 201 -19.51 8.59 9.92
N GLY A 202 -18.61 8.92 9.01
CA GLY A 202 -18.85 9.98 8.06
C GLY A 202 -17.76 10.15 7.01
N ALA A 203 -18.15 10.69 5.89
CA ALA A 203 -17.26 11.11 4.81
C ALA A 203 -17.95 12.25 4.04
N PRO A 204 -17.21 13.31 3.66
CA PRO A 204 -17.74 14.33 2.79
C PRO A 204 -18.01 13.77 1.38
N PRO A 205 -18.84 14.44 0.57
CA PRO A 205 -18.98 14.10 -0.83
C PRO A 205 -17.65 14.16 -1.58
N SER A 206 -17.50 13.39 -2.66
CA SER A 206 -16.28 13.37 -3.48
C SER A 206 -15.90 14.75 -4.03
N SER A 207 -16.89 15.65 -4.22
CA SER A 207 -16.66 17.05 -4.60
C SER A 207 -15.86 17.85 -3.56
N ILE A 208 -15.76 17.38 -2.33
CA ILE A 208 -14.90 17.91 -1.26
C ILE A 208 -13.72 16.97 -1.01
N GLY A 209 -13.99 15.69 -0.72
CA GLY A 209 -12.97 14.72 -0.35
C GLY A 209 -11.95 14.42 -1.46
N LYS A 210 -12.37 14.61 -2.70
CA LYS A 210 -11.54 14.42 -3.91
C LYS A 210 -11.61 15.63 -4.86
N PHE A 211 -11.72 16.85 -4.31
CA PHE A 211 -11.73 18.07 -5.13
C PHE A 211 -10.48 18.14 -6.02
N GLY A 212 -10.67 18.55 -7.28
CA GLY A 212 -9.62 18.53 -8.29
C GLY A 212 -9.36 17.15 -8.90
N ALA A 213 -9.97 16.09 -8.36
CA ALA A 213 -9.95 14.71 -8.88
C ALA A 213 -8.52 14.27 -9.30
N ASP A 214 -8.41 13.64 -10.48
CA ASP A 214 -7.11 13.19 -10.99
C ASP A 214 -6.24 14.34 -11.53
N THR A 215 -6.83 15.49 -11.88
CA THR A 215 -6.09 16.67 -12.35
C THR A 215 -5.15 17.21 -11.27
N ASP A 216 -5.63 17.29 -10.02
CA ASP A 216 -4.84 17.82 -8.91
C ASP A 216 -4.07 16.75 -8.13
N ASN A 217 -4.31 15.47 -8.41
CA ASN A 217 -3.58 14.39 -7.75
C ASN A 217 -2.08 14.47 -8.07
N TRP A 218 -1.21 14.30 -7.07
CA TRP A 218 0.24 14.50 -7.14
C TRP A 218 0.67 15.92 -7.52
N MET A 219 -0.22 16.90 -7.30
CA MET A 219 0.07 18.32 -7.52
C MET A 219 -0.01 19.07 -6.20
N TRP A 220 0.66 20.21 -6.14
CA TRP A 220 0.63 21.13 -5.01
C TRP A 220 0.45 22.57 -5.56
N PRO A 221 -0.34 23.43 -4.89
CA PRO A 221 -1.13 23.18 -3.67
C PRO A 221 -2.39 22.34 -3.91
N ARG A 222 -2.91 21.73 -2.81
CA ARG A 222 -4.15 20.95 -2.81
C ARG A 222 -5.24 21.71 -2.07
N HIS A 223 -6.48 21.60 -2.60
CA HIS A 223 -7.66 22.28 -2.05
C HIS A 223 -8.79 21.30 -1.67
N CYS A 224 -8.50 20.03 -1.54
CA CYS A 224 -9.46 19.00 -1.14
C CYS A 224 -9.55 18.86 0.38
N GLY A 225 -10.76 18.56 0.87
CA GLY A 225 -11.00 18.07 2.23
C GLY A 225 -10.88 16.55 2.27
N ASP A 226 -9.65 16.02 2.11
CA ASP A 226 -9.37 14.59 2.00
C ASP A 226 -9.41 13.93 3.37
N PHE A 227 -10.61 13.77 3.95
CA PHE A 227 -10.82 13.10 5.23
C PHE A 227 -12.03 12.18 5.21
N SER A 228 -12.03 11.18 6.09
CA SER A 228 -13.16 10.31 6.42
C SER A 228 -13.05 9.83 7.87
N MET A 229 -14.17 9.48 8.45
CA MET A 229 -14.28 9.15 9.87
C MET A 229 -14.87 7.76 10.05
N PHE A 230 -14.23 6.99 10.92
CA PHE A 230 -14.65 5.63 11.28
C PHE A 230 -14.63 5.47 12.80
N ARG A 231 -15.23 4.40 13.31
CA ARG A 231 -15.17 4.06 14.72
C ARG A 231 -14.83 2.59 14.91
N ILE A 232 -13.96 2.36 15.87
CA ILE A 232 -13.59 1.00 16.30
C ILE A 232 -14.59 0.54 17.35
N TYR A 233 -15.10 -0.67 17.16
CA TYR A 233 -15.96 -1.37 18.12
C TYR A 233 -15.24 -2.59 18.67
N ALA A 234 -15.56 -2.95 19.90
CA ALA A 234 -14.98 -4.07 20.64
C ALA A 234 -16.06 -4.72 21.51
N THR A 235 -15.74 -5.86 22.10
CA THR A 235 -16.58 -6.43 23.16
C THR A 235 -16.73 -5.46 24.35
N PRO A 236 -17.73 -5.59 25.21
CA PRO A 236 -17.90 -4.71 26.37
C PRO A 236 -16.71 -4.66 27.34
N ASP A 237 -15.86 -5.72 27.36
CA ASP A 237 -14.61 -5.78 28.12
C ASP A 237 -13.40 -5.25 27.33
N GLY A 238 -13.62 -4.66 26.16
CA GLY A 238 -12.60 -3.98 25.33
C GLY A 238 -11.75 -4.89 24.45
N LYS A 239 -12.07 -6.21 24.36
CA LYS A 239 -11.33 -7.14 23.51
C LYS A 239 -11.70 -7.02 22.03
N PRO A 240 -10.74 -7.24 21.12
CA PRO A 240 -11.06 -7.31 19.69
C PRO A 240 -12.07 -8.42 19.40
N ALA A 241 -12.98 -8.14 18.46
CA ALA A 241 -14.00 -9.07 18.01
C ALA A 241 -14.30 -8.89 16.53
N ASP A 242 -14.90 -9.90 15.90
CA ASP A 242 -15.61 -9.73 14.64
C ASP A 242 -16.87 -8.89 14.85
N TYR A 243 -17.46 -8.37 13.77
CA TYR A 243 -18.67 -7.58 13.85
C TYR A 243 -19.79 -8.29 14.65
N ASN A 244 -20.34 -7.58 15.63
CA ASN A 244 -21.50 -8.00 16.40
C ASN A 244 -22.29 -6.76 16.85
N GLU A 245 -23.62 -6.87 16.84
CA GLU A 245 -24.50 -5.76 17.28
C GLU A 245 -24.32 -5.40 18.75
N SER A 246 -23.90 -6.36 19.58
CA SER A 246 -23.60 -6.14 21.00
C SER A 246 -22.25 -5.47 21.28
N ASN A 247 -21.40 -5.32 20.26
CA ASN A 247 -20.13 -4.62 20.43
C ASN A 247 -20.38 -3.13 20.74
N VAL A 248 -19.50 -2.56 21.52
CA VAL A 248 -19.53 -1.16 21.96
C VAL A 248 -18.34 -0.38 21.43
N PRO A 249 -18.40 0.95 21.33
CA PRO A 249 -17.24 1.76 20.98
C PRO A 249 -16.03 1.45 21.86
N LEU A 250 -14.87 1.25 21.23
CA LEU A 250 -13.64 0.93 21.94
C LEU A 250 -13.23 2.10 22.83
N LYS A 251 -13.04 1.84 24.13
CA LYS A 251 -12.38 2.76 25.04
C LYS A 251 -10.87 2.69 24.84
N VAL A 252 -10.29 3.71 24.25
CA VAL A 252 -8.88 3.74 23.88
C VAL A 252 -8.00 4.23 25.02
N LYS A 253 -6.73 3.80 25.02
CA LYS A 253 -5.71 4.23 26.00
C LYS A 253 -5.25 5.65 25.74
N LYS A 254 -5.22 6.07 24.48
CA LYS A 254 -4.73 7.37 24.00
C LYS A 254 -5.52 7.85 22.80
N HIS A 255 -5.78 9.14 22.74
CA HIS A 255 -6.30 9.83 21.56
C HIS A 255 -5.58 11.18 21.39
N LEU A 256 -5.62 11.72 20.19
CA LEU A 256 -5.06 13.02 19.86
C LEU A 256 -6.14 14.10 20.07
N THR A 257 -5.71 15.28 20.48
CA THR A 257 -6.57 16.47 20.59
C THR A 257 -6.43 17.29 19.31
N ILE A 258 -7.55 17.70 18.73
CA ILE A 258 -7.56 18.60 17.57
C ILE A 258 -7.28 20.01 18.03
N ASN A 259 -6.20 20.62 17.52
CA ASN A 259 -5.89 22.03 17.76
C ASN A 259 -6.56 22.92 16.71
N LEU A 260 -7.60 23.64 17.10
CA LEU A 260 -8.29 24.59 16.23
C LEU A 260 -7.53 25.89 15.99
N GLY A 261 -6.49 26.17 16.79
CA GLY A 261 -5.61 27.34 16.63
C GLY A 261 -4.66 27.23 15.43
N GLY A 262 -4.52 26.03 14.85
CA GLY A 262 -3.62 25.75 13.74
C GLY A 262 -2.14 25.83 14.14
N VAL A 263 -1.30 26.07 13.13
CA VAL A 263 0.16 26.22 13.26
C VAL A 263 0.61 27.52 12.62
N LYS A 264 1.74 28.07 13.06
CA LYS A 264 2.36 29.28 12.53
C LYS A 264 3.68 28.92 11.84
N GLU A 265 4.17 29.85 11.02
CA GLU A 265 5.51 29.72 10.44
C GLU A 265 6.57 29.65 11.57
N GLY A 266 7.45 28.66 11.49
CA GLY A 266 8.46 28.39 12.51
C GLY A 266 8.04 27.42 13.61
N ASP A 267 6.77 27.04 13.69
CA ASP A 267 6.34 26.01 14.63
C ASP A 267 6.90 24.64 14.23
N PHE A 268 7.34 23.87 15.21
CA PHE A 268 7.75 22.48 14.97
C PHE A 268 6.55 21.60 14.68
N THR A 269 6.63 20.85 13.58
CA THR A 269 5.61 19.87 13.17
C THR A 269 6.28 18.57 12.74
N PHE A 270 5.59 17.45 12.93
CA PHE A 270 6.02 16.15 12.41
C PHE A 270 4.84 15.30 12.00
N VAL A 271 5.08 14.32 11.14
CA VAL A 271 4.09 13.35 10.69
C VAL A 271 4.47 11.97 11.25
N MET A 272 3.53 11.33 11.93
CA MET A 272 3.67 9.97 12.45
C MET A 272 2.70 9.04 11.71
N GLY A 273 3.16 7.87 11.33
CA GLY A 273 2.28 6.90 10.69
C GLY A 273 3.00 5.80 9.93
N PHE A 274 2.28 5.25 8.95
CA PHE A 274 2.68 4.10 8.15
C PHE A 274 2.90 4.55 6.71
N PRO A 275 4.08 5.10 6.37
CA PRO A 275 4.37 5.57 5.03
C PRO A 275 4.40 4.39 4.05
N GLY A 276 4.20 4.70 2.77
CA GLY A 276 4.33 3.72 1.70
C GLY A 276 5.79 3.27 1.49
N ARG A 277 6.30 3.46 0.29
CA ARG A 277 7.66 3.08 -0.07
C ARG A 277 8.38 4.23 -0.75
N ASN A 278 9.63 4.49 -0.36
CA ASN A 278 10.53 5.33 -1.12
C ASN A 278 11.67 4.50 -1.75
N TRP A 279 12.34 5.11 -2.73
CA TRP A 279 13.44 4.51 -3.49
C TRP A 279 14.69 5.39 -3.41
N ARG A 280 14.89 6.01 -2.26
CA ARG A 280 15.92 7.01 -2.01
C ARG A 280 17.34 6.52 -2.31
N TYR A 281 17.62 5.26 -1.99
CA TYR A 281 18.97 4.70 -2.11
C TYR A 281 19.27 4.01 -3.45
N MET A 282 18.36 4.08 -4.42
CA MET A 282 18.65 3.62 -5.77
C MET A 282 19.84 4.35 -6.37
N ILE A 283 20.73 3.62 -7.06
CA ILE A 283 21.77 4.19 -7.89
C ILE A 283 21.18 4.69 -9.22
N SER A 284 21.95 5.44 -10.01
CA SER A 284 21.47 6.02 -11.28
C SER A 284 20.88 4.96 -12.22
N ASP A 285 21.54 3.81 -12.33
CA ASP A 285 21.14 2.72 -13.22
C ASP A 285 19.78 2.11 -12.81
N GLU A 286 19.51 1.96 -11.51
CA GLU A 286 18.23 1.48 -11.00
C GLU A 286 17.10 2.50 -11.23
N VAL A 287 17.41 3.80 -11.10
CA VAL A 287 16.43 4.87 -11.39
C VAL A 287 16.06 4.84 -12.86
N GLU A 288 17.04 4.70 -13.75
CA GLU A 288 16.83 4.63 -15.20
C GLU A 288 16.01 3.37 -15.58
N GLU A 289 16.37 2.18 -15.04
CA GLU A 289 15.58 0.96 -15.21
C GLU A 289 14.11 1.18 -14.83
N ARG A 290 13.85 1.79 -13.67
CA ARG A 290 12.49 2.07 -13.20
C ARG A 290 11.73 2.99 -14.14
N MET A 291 12.38 4.02 -14.68
CA MET A 291 11.78 4.95 -15.65
C MET A 291 11.36 4.22 -16.93
N GLN A 292 12.22 3.36 -17.45
CA GLN A 292 12.07 2.67 -18.73
C GLN A 292 11.16 1.43 -18.64
N THR A 293 11.04 0.80 -17.48
CA THR A 293 10.26 -0.42 -17.28
C THR A 293 8.96 -0.15 -16.52
N THR A 294 9.05 0.00 -15.19
CA THR A 294 7.87 0.08 -14.30
C THR A 294 6.99 1.29 -14.60
N ASN A 295 7.58 2.47 -14.71
CA ASN A 295 6.82 3.70 -14.94
C ASN A 295 6.26 3.75 -16.37
N PHE A 296 7.07 3.31 -17.34
CA PHE A 296 6.63 3.20 -18.73
C PHE A 296 5.42 2.27 -18.88
N MET A 297 5.48 1.06 -18.33
CA MET A 297 4.39 0.08 -18.40
C MET A 297 3.12 0.59 -17.71
N ARG A 298 3.27 1.19 -16.52
CA ARG A 298 2.15 1.80 -15.81
C ARG A 298 1.46 2.88 -16.62
N LYS A 299 2.23 3.81 -17.16
CA LYS A 299 1.69 4.86 -18.02
C LYS A 299 0.94 4.26 -19.20
N THR A 300 1.59 3.38 -19.96
CA THR A 300 1.06 2.85 -21.22
C THR A 300 -0.21 2.00 -21.00
N ILE A 301 -0.13 1.00 -20.15
CA ILE A 301 -1.22 0.02 -19.96
C ILE A 301 -2.40 0.66 -19.22
N ARG A 302 -2.12 1.48 -18.17
CA ARG A 302 -3.19 2.14 -17.43
C ARG A 302 -3.87 3.25 -18.21
N THR A 303 -3.21 3.90 -19.16
CA THR A 303 -3.89 4.83 -20.08
C THR A 303 -5.01 4.11 -20.83
N VAL A 304 -4.72 2.95 -21.41
CA VAL A 304 -5.72 2.16 -22.12
C VAL A 304 -6.84 1.71 -21.19
N ARG A 305 -6.49 1.20 -20.00
CA ARG A 305 -7.47 0.76 -19.01
C ARG A 305 -8.39 1.89 -18.56
N LEU A 306 -7.82 3.02 -18.18
CA LEU A 306 -8.59 4.16 -17.64
C LEU A 306 -9.53 4.75 -18.68
N ASN A 307 -9.09 4.89 -19.94
CA ASN A 307 -9.95 5.37 -21.02
C ASN A 307 -11.16 4.47 -21.23
N ASN A 308 -10.95 3.14 -21.28
CA ASN A 308 -12.05 2.18 -21.45
C ASN A 308 -13.00 2.15 -20.24
N LEU A 309 -12.47 2.25 -19.00
CA LEU A 309 -13.31 2.34 -17.80
C LEU A 309 -14.12 3.62 -17.77
N LEU A 310 -13.49 4.77 -18.04
CA LEU A 310 -14.14 6.09 -17.99
C LEU A 310 -15.29 6.17 -18.99
N GLU A 311 -15.09 5.65 -20.21
CA GLU A 311 -16.15 5.63 -21.21
C GLU A 311 -17.40 4.90 -20.72
N GLU A 312 -17.26 3.77 -20.03
CA GLU A 312 -18.40 3.02 -19.51
C GLU A 312 -19.00 3.65 -18.22
N MET A 313 -18.15 4.22 -17.38
CA MET A 313 -18.57 4.94 -16.17
C MET A 313 -19.41 6.20 -16.51
N LEU A 314 -19.11 6.87 -17.62
CA LEU A 314 -19.87 8.04 -18.06
C LEU A 314 -21.27 7.68 -18.65
N LYS A 315 -21.47 6.44 -19.07
CA LYS A 315 -22.74 5.96 -19.62
C LYS A 315 -23.74 5.54 -18.55
N SER A 316 -23.28 5.21 -17.33
CA SER A 316 -24.14 4.60 -16.30
C SER A 316 -23.64 4.88 -14.90
N ASP A 317 -24.51 5.45 -14.06
CA ASP A 317 -24.25 5.67 -12.63
C ASP A 317 -23.94 4.36 -11.89
N LYS A 318 -24.62 3.28 -12.26
CA LYS A 318 -24.35 1.94 -11.72
C LYS A 318 -22.90 1.55 -11.99
N VAL A 319 -22.43 1.66 -13.24
CA VAL A 319 -21.05 1.33 -13.61
C VAL A 319 -20.05 2.30 -12.96
N ARG A 320 -20.39 3.57 -12.86
CA ARG A 320 -19.59 4.58 -12.17
C ARG A 320 -19.34 4.18 -10.72
N ILE A 321 -20.37 3.79 -9.98
CA ILE A 321 -20.27 3.32 -8.59
C ILE A 321 -19.46 2.01 -8.54
N GLN A 322 -19.74 1.03 -9.39
CA GLN A 322 -19.04 -0.26 -9.42
C GLN A 322 -17.53 -0.13 -9.62
N TYR A 323 -17.10 0.83 -10.41
CA TYR A 323 -15.69 0.99 -10.80
C TYR A 323 -14.98 2.16 -10.12
N ALA A 324 -15.64 2.94 -9.28
CA ALA A 324 -15.10 4.15 -8.65
C ALA A 324 -13.75 3.92 -7.96
N SER A 325 -13.65 2.93 -7.06
CA SER A 325 -12.42 2.62 -6.34
C SER A 325 -11.35 1.98 -7.24
N LYS A 326 -11.75 1.10 -8.16
CA LYS A 326 -10.84 0.45 -9.12
C LYS A 326 -10.21 1.48 -10.07
N TYR A 327 -11.02 2.44 -10.54
CA TYR A 327 -10.57 3.55 -11.37
C TYR A 327 -9.63 4.47 -10.58
N ALA A 328 -10.04 4.95 -9.41
CA ALA A 328 -9.26 5.84 -8.57
C ALA A 328 -7.88 5.26 -8.21
N SER A 329 -7.83 3.99 -7.81
CA SER A 329 -6.56 3.30 -7.54
C SER A 329 -5.67 3.21 -8.79
N SER A 330 -6.25 2.89 -9.95
CA SER A 330 -5.48 2.80 -11.20
C SER A 330 -4.94 4.17 -11.62
N ALA A 331 -5.77 5.22 -11.57
CA ALA A 331 -5.42 6.60 -11.92
C ALA A 331 -4.33 7.17 -11.01
N ASN A 332 -4.39 6.88 -9.71
CA ASN A 332 -3.37 7.32 -8.76
C ASN A 332 -1.95 6.85 -9.16
N TYR A 333 -1.78 5.56 -9.45
CA TYR A 333 -0.48 5.04 -9.86
C TYR A 333 -0.09 5.43 -11.30
N TRP A 334 -1.07 5.61 -12.18
CA TRP A 334 -0.86 6.10 -13.54
C TRP A 334 -0.25 7.50 -13.52
N LYS A 335 -0.88 8.41 -12.80
CA LYS A 335 -0.41 9.80 -12.70
C LYS A 335 0.92 9.91 -11.94
N ASN A 336 1.11 9.09 -10.88
CA ASN A 336 2.39 8.99 -10.19
C ASN A 336 3.53 8.58 -11.15
N ALA A 337 3.31 7.59 -12.01
CA ALA A 337 4.33 7.13 -12.94
C ALA A 337 4.72 8.21 -13.97
N ILE A 338 3.75 8.98 -14.45
CA ILE A 338 3.98 10.12 -15.35
C ILE A 338 4.76 11.21 -14.63
N GLY A 339 4.22 11.74 -13.53
CA GLY A 339 4.83 12.83 -12.78
C GLY A 339 6.20 12.47 -12.20
N MET A 340 6.40 11.20 -11.83
CA MET A 340 7.72 10.72 -11.39
C MET A 340 8.75 10.83 -12.51
N ASN A 341 8.46 10.35 -13.72
CA ASN A 341 9.40 10.44 -14.83
C ASN A 341 9.69 11.89 -15.21
N GLU A 342 8.67 12.75 -15.25
CA GLU A 342 8.83 14.19 -15.50
C GLU A 342 9.68 14.86 -14.42
N GLY A 343 9.41 14.59 -13.14
CA GLY A 343 10.17 15.12 -12.03
C GLY A 343 11.63 14.64 -11.99
N LEU A 344 11.88 13.35 -12.25
CA LEU A 344 13.23 12.80 -12.31
C LEU A 344 14.09 13.46 -13.39
N VAL A 345 13.49 13.76 -14.56
CA VAL A 345 14.16 14.46 -15.65
C VAL A 345 14.35 15.94 -15.30
N HIS A 346 13.30 16.63 -14.88
CA HIS A 346 13.32 18.07 -14.57
C HIS A 346 14.35 18.41 -13.49
N LEU A 347 14.39 17.61 -12.42
CA LEU A 347 15.31 17.78 -11.29
C LEU A 347 16.70 17.18 -11.55
N LYS A 348 16.96 16.65 -12.73
CA LYS A 348 18.25 16.03 -13.10
C LYS A 348 18.73 15.00 -12.08
N VAL A 349 17.79 14.14 -11.60
CA VAL A 349 18.08 13.20 -10.52
C VAL A 349 19.15 12.20 -10.91
N LEU A 350 19.20 11.74 -12.15
CA LEU A 350 20.28 10.84 -12.64
C LEU A 350 21.67 11.47 -12.48
N ASP A 351 21.83 12.75 -12.84
CA ASP A 351 23.11 13.47 -12.69
C ASP A 351 23.48 13.63 -11.20
N THR A 352 22.49 13.93 -10.36
CA THR A 352 22.69 14.02 -8.91
C THR A 352 23.16 12.69 -8.33
N LYS A 353 22.54 11.58 -8.74
CA LYS A 353 22.93 10.24 -8.31
C LYS A 353 24.34 9.87 -8.79
N LYS A 354 24.68 10.15 -10.04
CA LYS A 354 26.05 9.95 -10.56
C LYS A 354 27.10 10.72 -9.75
N LYS A 355 26.85 11.99 -9.43
CA LYS A 355 27.73 12.78 -8.56
C LYS A 355 27.87 12.22 -7.15
N GLN A 356 26.79 11.69 -6.57
CA GLN A 356 26.84 11.02 -5.26
C GLN A 356 27.69 9.75 -5.32
N GLN A 357 27.55 8.95 -6.39
CA GLN A 357 28.35 7.74 -6.62
C GLN A 357 29.84 8.09 -6.77
N GLU A 358 30.17 9.12 -7.55
CA GLU A 358 31.55 9.61 -7.73
C GLU A 358 32.18 10.04 -6.41
N LYS A 359 31.43 10.77 -5.54
CA LYS A 359 31.90 11.15 -4.20
C LYS A 359 32.20 9.92 -3.33
N LEU A 360 31.32 8.92 -3.34
CA LEU A 360 31.51 7.70 -2.56
C LEU A 360 32.70 6.87 -3.08
N LEU A 361 32.89 6.83 -4.39
CA LEU A 361 34.06 6.19 -5.01
C LEU A 361 35.36 6.92 -4.67
N ALA A 362 35.35 8.26 -4.64
CA ALA A 362 36.51 9.05 -4.20
C ALA A 362 36.87 8.76 -2.74
N TYR A 363 35.83 8.76 -1.86
CA TYR A 363 36.03 8.38 -0.46
C TYR A 363 36.61 6.96 -0.32
N GLY A 364 36.13 5.99 -1.09
CA GLY A 364 36.66 4.63 -1.10
C GLY A 364 38.16 4.57 -1.46
N ARG A 365 38.57 5.37 -2.47
CA ARG A 365 39.97 5.48 -2.84
C ARG A 365 40.83 6.07 -1.72
N GLU A 366 40.34 7.11 -1.04
CA GLU A 366 41.03 7.71 0.11
C GLU A 366 41.16 6.71 1.27
N MET A 367 40.18 5.86 1.49
CA MET A 367 40.19 4.82 2.51
C MET A 367 40.94 3.55 2.08
N GLY A 368 41.51 3.51 0.86
CA GLY A 368 42.24 2.35 0.34
C GLY A 368 41.35 1.11 0.10
N THR A 369 40.08 1.30 -0.18
CA THR A 369 39.12 0.19 -0.42
C THR A 369 38.45 0.30 -1.79
N ASP A 370 38.26 -0.85 -2.45
CA ASP A 370 37.51 -0.99 -3.70
C ASP A 370 36.03 -1.51 -3.45
N ALA A 371 35.64 -1.66 -2.19
CA ALA A 371 34.34 -2.24 -1.83
C ALA A 371 33.16 -1.48 -2.47
N TYR A 372 33.23 -0.15 -2.52
CA TYR A 372 32.18 0.68 -3.13
C TYR A 372 32.14 0.49 -4.66
N GLN A 373 33.29 0.41 -5.32
CA GLN A 373 33.35 0.13 -6.76
C GLN A 373 32.72 -1.23 -7.07
N LYS A 374 33.16 -2.28 -6.35
CA LYS A 374 32.59 -3.64 -6.49
C LYS A 374 31.09 -3.69 -6.28
N ALA A 375 30.59 -2.96 -5.28
CA ALA A 375 29.13 -2.88 -5.02
C ALA A 375 28.38 -2.23 -6.18
N PHE A 376 28.86 -1.10 -6.71
CA PHE A 376 28.23 -0.44 -7.86
C PHE A 376 28.28 -1.31 -9.11
N ASP A 377 29.40 -1.97 -9.39
CA ASP A 377 29.54 -2.84 -10.55
C ASP A 377 28.61 -4.05 -10.47
N ALA A 378 28.49 -4.66 -9.29
CA ALA A 378 27.57 -5.77 -9.06
C ALA A 378 26.09 -5.34 -9.24
N ILE A 379 25.68 -4.17 -8.70
CA ILE A 379 24.30 -3.66 -8.87
C ILE A 379 24.04 -3.38 -10.36
N ARG A 380 25.00 -2.73 -11.06
CA ARG A 380 24.88 -2.42 -12.48
C ARG A 380 24.76 -3.67 -13.35
N GLU A 381 25.56 -4.70 -13.04
CA GLU A 381 25.46 -6.00 -13.72
C GLU A 381 24.09 -6.67 -13.51
N ILE A 382 23.57 -6.65 -12.27
CA ILE A 382 22.23 -7.18 -11.96
C ILE A 382 21.15 -6.41 -12.72
N VAL A 383 21.19 -5.07 -12.72
CA VAL A 383 20.24 -4.21 -13.44
C VAL A 383 20.24 -4.55 -14.92
N SER A 384 21.40 -4.65 -15.53
CA SER A 384 21.54 -5.01 -16.96
C SER A 384 20.96 -6.40 -17.27
N LYS A 385 21.24 -7.40 -16.43
CA LYS A 385 20.76 -8.78 -16.63
C LYS A 385 19.25 -8.94 -16.42
N ARG A 386 18.66 -8.18 -15.51
CA ARG A 386 17.23 -8.32 -15.14
C ARG A 386 16.31 -7.43 -15.96
N HIS A 387 16.81 -6.42 -16.67
CA HIS A 387 16.01 -5.38 -17.32
C HIS A 387 14.82 -5.93 -18.13
N ASP A 388 15.06 -6.86 -19.04
CA ASP A 388 14.01 -7.45 -19.87
C ASP A 388 13.02 -8.27 -19.05
N ALA A 389 13.50 -8.99 -18.03
CA ALA A 389 12.63 -9.74 -17.13
C ALA A 389 11.71 -8.80 -16.33
N VAL A 390 12.22 -7.67 -15.84
CA VAL A 390 11.44 -6.64 -15.13
C VAL A 390 10.41 -6.00 -16.08
N TYR A 391 10.80 -5.70 -17.31
CA TYR A 391 9.92 -5.15 -18.34
C TYR A 391 8.74 -6.09 -18.62
N HIS A 392 9.01 -7.37 -18.87
CA HIS A 392 7.97 -8.39 -19.14
C HIS A 392 7.09 -8.66 -17.91
N GLN A 393 7.71 -8.82 -16.74
CA GLN A 393 6.98 -9.03 -15.49
C GLN A 393 6.01 -7.87 -15.20
N GLN A 394 6.45 -6.64 -15.43
CA GLN A 394 5.61 -5.47 -15.21
C GLN A 394 4.44 -5.43 -16.21
N ALA A 395 4.66 -5.78 -17.47
CA ALA A 395 3.58 -5.88 -18.47
C ALA A 395 2.52 -6.92 -18.04
N ILE A 396 2.95 -8.11 -17.64
CA ILE A 396 2.06 -9.17 -17.15
C ILE A 396 1.30 -8.69 -15.89
N TYR A 397 1.99 -8.05 -14.98
CA TYR A 397 1.40 -7.55 -13.72
C TYR A 397 0.32 -6.50 -13.99
N GLU A 398 0.60 -5.52 -14.86
CA GLU A 398 -0.34 -4.44 -15.18
C GLU A 398 -1.54 -4.93 -16.01
N VAL A 399 -1.35 -5.87 -16.93
CA VAL A 399 -2.44 -6.43 -17.76
C VAL A 399 -3.24 -7.48 -16.98
N CYS A 400 -2.58 -8.53 -16.50
CA CYS A 400 -3.29 -9.70 -15.98
C CYS A 400 -3.71 -9.54 -14.51
N LYS A 401 -2.82 -9.00 -13.65
CA LYS A 401 -3.10 -8.94 -12.21
C LYS A 401 -3.89 -7.69 -11.81
N LEU A 402 -3.61 -6.56 -12.42
CA LEU A 402 -4.25 -5.28 -12.07
C LEU A 402 -5.28 -4.81 -13.10
N GLY A 403 -5.03 -5.08 -14.38
CA GLY A 403 -5.80 -4.54 -15.50
C GLY A 403 -7.13 -5.21 -15.70
N THR A 404 -7.10 -6.50 -15.96
CA THR A 404 -8.29 -7.32 -16.23
C THR A 404 -8.82 -7.96 -14.95
N GLU A 405 -10.11 -8.28 -14.91
CA GLU A 405 -10.71 -8.98 -13.78
C GLU A 405 -10.84 -10.48 -14.04
N PHE A 406 -11.08 -10.90 -15.27
CA PHE A 406 -11.27 -12.32 -15.60
C PHE A 406 -10.08 -13.23 -15.23
N TYR A 407 -8.86 -12.73 -15.21
CA TYR A 407 -7.71 -13.46 -14.69
C TYR A 407 -7.77 -13.77 -13.18
N LYS A 408 -8.69 -13.13 -12.46
CA LYS A 408 -8.90 -13.33 -11.03
C LYS A 408 -10.06 -14.24 -10.72
N ILE A 409 -10.75 -14.75 -11.76
CA ILE A 409 -11.80 -15.75 -11.60
C ILE A 409 -11.24 -16.95 -10.84
N PRO A 410 -11.94 -17.43 -9.81
CA PRO A 410 -11.46 -18.53 -8.99
C PRO A 410 -11.18 -19.78 -9.80
N SER A 411 -9.98 -20.37 -9.63
CA SER A 411 -9.58 -21.59 -10.31
C SER A 411 -10.36 -22.80 -9.77
N THR A 412 -10.84 -23.64 -10.70
CA THR A 412 -11.48 -24.91 -10.38
C THR A 412 -10.48 -26.06 -10.19
N ASP A 413 -9.18 -25.83 -10.36
CA ASP A 413 -8.14 -26.87 -10.37
C ASP A 413 -8.19 -27.79 -9.16
N LYS A 414 -8.38 -27.22 -7.94
CA LYS A 414 -8.46 -28.02 -6.71
C LYS A 414 -9.69 -28.90 -6.63
N VAL A 415 -10.80 -28.46 -7.21
CA VAL A 415 -12.03 -29.25 -7.32
C VAL A 415 -11.81 -30.39 -8.31
N LEU A 416 -11.23 -30.08 -9.47
CA LEU A 416 -10.90 -31.08 -10.49
C LEU A 416 -9.87 -32.11 -9.99
N GLN A 417 -8.88 -31.67 -9.23
CA GLN A 417 -7.92 -32.56 -8.58
C GLN A 417 -8.60 -33.50 -7.59
N ALA A 418 -9.43 -32.96 -6.68
CA ALA A 418 -10.18 -33.77 -5.71
C ALA A 418 -11.10 -34.78 -6.38
N LEU A 419 -11.71 -34.42 -7.52
CA LEU A 419 -12.52 -35.37 -8.33
C LEU A 419 -11.66 -36.45 -8.96
N LYS A 420 -10.47 -36.15 -9.48
CA LYS A 420 -9.55 -37.11 -10.11
C LYS A 420 -8.95 -38.09 -9.09
N GLU A 421 -8.69 -37.64 -7.88
CA GLU A 421 -8.15 -38.49 -6.80
C GLU A 421 -9.17 -39.48 -6.23
N GLY A 422 -10.39 -39.49 -6.79
CA GLY A 422 -11.46 -40.41 -6.41
C GLY A 422 -12.12 -40.06 -5.10
N TYR A 423 -13.27 -39.45 -5.21
CA TYR A 423 -14.13 -39.16 -4.07
C TYR A 423 -14.60 -40.45 -3.43
N LYS A 424 -13.94 -40.89 -2.35
CA LYS A 424 -14.47 -41.92 -1.45
C LYS A 424 -15.34 -41.20 -0.44
N VAL A 425 -16.66 -41.40 -0.49
CA VAL A 425 -17.59 -40.90 0.54
C VAL A 425 -17.15 -41.48 1.88
N PRO A 426 -16.73 -40.68 2.86
CA PRO A 426 -16.43 -41.20 4.17
C PRO A 426 -17.76 -41.68 4.80
N HIS A 427 -17.84 -42.93 5.19
CA HIS A 427 -18.94 -43.38 6.02
C HIS A 427 -18.89 -42.60 7.34
N ALA A 428 -19.86 -41.70 7.54
CA ALA A 428 -20.28 -41.12 8.82
C ALA A 428 -19.19 -40.64 9.82
N THR A 429 -18.16 -39.95 9.34
CA THR A 429 -17.26 -39.22 10.24
C THR A 429 -17.46 -37.70 10.05
N LYS A 430 -17.30 -36.93 11.14
CA LYS A 430 -17.46 -35.44 11.13
C LYS A 430 -16.41 -34.69 10.31
N GLU A 431 -15.61 -35.37 9.52
CA GLU A 431 -14.57 -34.76 8.69
C GLU A 431 -15.16 -34.36 7.33
N ILE A 432 -14.97 -33.08 7.00
CA ILE A 432 -15.34 -32.52 5.68
C ILE A 432 -14.44 -33.17 4.63
N SER A 433 -15.04 -33.73 3.57
CA SER A 433 -14.26 -34.34 2.49
C SER A 433 -13.36 -33.31 1.78
N PRO A 434 -12.22 -33.73 1.17
CA PRO A 434 -11.39 -32.84 0.38
C PRO A 434 -12.16 -32.12 -0.74
N LEU A 435 -13.14 -32.78 -1.34
CA LEU A 435 -14.02 -32.21 -2.37
C LEU A 435 -14.93 -31.13 -1.78
N ASP A 436 -15.60 -31.41 -0.66
CA ASP A 436 -16.49 -30.42 -0.01
C ASP A 436 -15.71 -29.21 0.48
N HIS A 437 -14.49 -29.44 0.98
CA HIS A 437 -13.59 -28.34 1.35
C HIS A 437 -13.19 -27.50 0.12
N ALA A 438 -12.82 -28.13 -0.99
CA ALA A 438 -12.48 -27.44 -2.24
C ALA A 438 -13.67 -26.68 -2.81
N LEU A 439 -14.87 -27.30 -2.82
CA LEU A 439 -16.13 -26.65 -3.26
C LEU A 439 -16.51 -25.46 -2.37
N SER A 440 -16.45 -25.61 -1.05
CA SER A 440 -16.74 -24.52 -0.11
C SER A 440 -15.77 -23.35 -0.30
N LYS A 441 -14.50 -23.65 -0.53
CA LYS A 441 -13.49 -22.62 -0.81
C LYS A 441 -13.73 -21.94 -2.15
N LEU A 442 -14.06 -22.68 -3.19
CA LEU A 442 -14.40 -22.15 -4.51
C LEU A 442 -15.64 -21.25 -4.44
N SER A 443 -16.70 -21.69 -3.77
CA SER A 443 -17.92 -20.89 -3.56
C SER A 443 -17.62 -19.54 -2.90
N LYS A 444 -16.90 -19.57 -1.79
CA LYS A 444 -16.50 -18.32 -1.09
C LYS A 444 -15.65 -17.39 -1.96
N GLN A 445 -14.79 -17.94 -2.82
CA GLN A 445 -13.99 -17.16 -3.75
C GLN A 445 -14.85 -16.59 -4.87
N ALA A 446 -15.82 -17.37 -5.38
CA ALA A 446 -16.77 -16.94 -6.40
C ALA A 446 -17.67 -15.81 -5.87
N ASP A 447 -18.23 -15.93 -4.67
CA ASP A 447 -19.06 -14.90 -4.03
C ASP A 447 -18.27 -13.59 -3.83
N LYS A 448 -16.98 -13.72 -3.50
CA LYS A 448 -16.11 -12.56 -3.37
C LYS A 448 -15.81 -11.90 -4.72
N PHE A 449 -15.65 -12.69 -5.78
CA PHE A 449 -15.34 -12.21 -7.12
C PHE A 449 -16.57 -11.61 -7.81
N PHE A 450 -17.68 -12.34 -7.85
CA PHE A 450 -18.95 -11.93 -8.48
C PHE A 450 -19.82 -11.08 -7.55
N ASN A 451 -19.18 -10.13 -6.85
CA ASN A 451 -19.89 -9.19 -6.00
C ASN A 451 -20.58 -8.07 -6.81
N LYS A 452 -21.29 -7.17 -6.11
CA LYS A 452 -22.02 -6.06 -6.75
C LYS A 452 -21.16 -5.14 -7.63
N ASP A 453 -19.85 -5.11 -7.40
CA ASP A 453 -18.90 -4.22 -8.08
C ASP A 453 -18.20 -4.89 -9.28
N TYR A 454 -18.64 -6.09 -9.69
CA TYR A 454 -18.21 -6.75 -10.91
C TYR A 454 -19.20 -6.53 -12.05
N ASN A 455 -18.69 -6.19 -13.23
CA ASN A 455 -19.49 -6.06 -14.45
C ASN A 455 -18.78 -6.77 -15.61
N PRO A 456 -19.33 -7.91 -16.12
CA PRO A 456 -18.69 -8.70 -17.15
C PRO A 456 -18.51 -7.95 -18.48
N GLU A 457 -19.44 -7.07 -18.86
CA GLU A 457 -19.35 -6.32 -20.12
C GLU A 457 -18.20 -5.32 -20.09
N VAL A 458 -18.02 -4.65 -18.95
CA VAL A 458 -16.90 -3.72 -18.74
C VAL A 458 -15.58 -4.49 -18.72
N ASP A 459 -15.50 -5.60 -17.99
CA ASP A 459 -14.29 -6.42 -17.94
C ASP A 459 -13.94 -7.00 -19.31
N ARG A 460 -14.93 -7.48 -20.08
CA ARG A 460 -14.76 -7.96 -21.45
C ARG A 460 -14.13 -6.89 -22.34
N LYS A 461 -14.66 -5.66 -22.34
CA LYS A 461 -14.15 -4.54 -23.12
C LYS A 461 -12.72 -4.19 -22.72
N VAL A 462 -12.45 -4.03 -21.43
CA VAL A 462 -11.12 -3.73 -20.89
C VAL A 462 -10.13 -4.86 -21.25
N SER A 463 -10.53 -6.12 -21.12
CA SER A 463 -9.69 -7.27 -21.42
C SER A 463 -9.26 -7.33 -22.89
N LYS A 464 -10.17 -7.06 -23.83
CA LYS A 464 -9.84 -6.94 -25.25
C LYS A 464 -8.77 -5.88 -25.50
N ALA A 465 -8.97 -4.68 -24.97
CA ALA A 465 -8.05 -3.58 -25.15
C ALA A 465 -6.67 -3.86 -24.54
N LEU A 466 -6.63 -4.38 -23.32
CA LEU A 466 -5.37 -4.65 -22.62
C LEU A 466 -4.56 -5.81 -23.22
N LEU A 467 -5.21 -6.88 -23.67
CA LEU A 467 -4.50 -7.99 -24.34
C LEU A 467 -3.91 -7.56 -25.70
N LYS A 468 -4.60 -6.69 -26.44
CA LYS A 468 -4.05 -6.09 -27.66
C LYS A 468 -2.81 -5.24 -27.34
N THR A 469 -2.91 -4.36 -26.35
CA THR A 469 -1.78 -3.54 -25.90
C THR A 469 -0.59 -4.40 -25.43
N TYR A 470 -0.85 -5.51 -24.71
CA TYR A 470 0.19 -6.45 -24.34
C TYR A 470 0.88 -7.07 -25.57
N ALA A 471 0.09 -7.46 -26.58
CA ALA A 471 0.64 -8.04 -27.80
C ALA A 471 1.47 -7.07 -28.63
N GLU A 472 1.17 -5.77 -28.55
CA GLU A 472 1.97 -4.71 -29.19
C GLU A 472 3.30 -4.47 -28.45
N LEU A 473 3.28 -4.54 -27.10
CA LEU A 473 4.45 -4.28 -26.27
C LEU A 473 5.43 -5.45 -26.18
N ILE A 474 4.93 -6.69 -26.27
CA ILE A 474 5.73 -7.90 -26.04
C ILE A 474 5.88 -8.69 -27.32
N PRO A 475 7.13 -8.98 -27.76
CA PRO A 475 7.41 -9.78 -28.95
C PRO A 475 6.74 -11.16 -28.90
N THR A 476 6.27 -11.67 -30.04
CA THR A 476 5.49 -12.91 -30.13
C THR A 476 6.13 -14.09 -29.41
N GLY A 477 7.45 -14.29 -29.53
CA GLY A 477 8.15 -15.40 -28.91
C GLY A 477 8.29 -15.31 -27.38
N GLN A 478 7.95 -14.15 -26.79
CA GLN A 478 8.12 -13.86 -25.36
C GLN A 478 6.79 -13.67 -24.63
N ARG A 479 5.66 -13.78 -25.35
CA ARG A 479 4.30 -13.62 -24.79
C ARG A 479 3.95 -14.76 -23.84
N ILE A 480 3.10 -14.45 -22.86
CA ILE A 480 2.55 -15.46 -21.93
C ILE A 480 1.80 -16.56 -22.67
N SER A 481 1.70 -17.74 -22.04
CA SER A 481 1.18 -18.98 -22.66
C SER A 481 -0.25 -18.86 -23.20
N ILE A 482 -1.06 -17.94 -22.70
CA ILE A 482 -2.42 -17.71 -23.21
C ILE A 482 -2.41 -17.31 -24.69
N PHE A 483 -1.35 -16.66 -25.17
CA PHE A 483 -1.22 -16.31 -26.58
C PHE A 483 -1.02 -17.53 -27.48
N LYS A 484 -0.48 -18.66 -26.96
CA LYS A 484 -0.44 -19.94 -27.70
C LYS A 484 -1.84 -20.47 -27.94
N VAL A 485 -2.77 -20.28 -26.99
CA VAL A 485 -4.18 -20.66 -27.16
C VAL A 485 -4.85 -19.73 -28.16
N ILE A 486 -4.63 -18.40 -28.04
CA ILE A 486 -5.16 -17.40 -28.98
C ILE A 486 -4.72 -17.72 -30.42
N ASP A 487 -3.44 -17.99 -30.62
CA ASP A 487 -2.89 -18.29 -31.94
C ASP A 487 -3.43 -19.62 -32.51
N LYS A 488 -3.46 -20.69 -31.70
CA LYS A 488 -3.84 -22.01 -32.11
C LYS A 488 -5.35 -22.18 -32.30
N GLU A 489 -6.14 -21.75 -31.31
CA GLU A 489 -7.60 -22.03 -31.29
C GLU A 489 -8.41 -20.86 -31.89
N PHE A 490 -7.89 -19.65 -31.86
CA PHE A 490 -8.58 -18.43 -32.33
C PHE A 490 -7.88 -17.76 -33.53
N LYS A 491 -6.87 -18.41 -34.14
CA LYS A 491 -6.11 -17.88 -35.28
C LYS A 491 -5.55 -16.47 -35.06
N GLY A 492 -5.07 -16.19 -33.86
CA GLY A 492 -4.54 -14.90 -33.47
C GLY A 492 -5.61 -13.84 -33.15
N ASN A 493 -6.89 -14.17 -33.21
CA ASN A 493 -7.98 -13.22 -32.92
C ASN A 493 -8.24 -13.07 -31.42
N ILE A 494 -7.67 -12.01 -30.84
CA ILE A 494 -7.79 -11.69 -29.39
C ILE A 494 -9.24 -11.40 -29.01
N ASP A 495 -10.01 -10.71 -29.87
CA ASP A 495 -11.41 -10.39 -29.58
C ASP A 495 -12.26 -11.65 -29.46
N ALA A 496 -12.10 -12.58 -30.42
CA ALA A 496 -12.81 -13.85 -30.41
C ALA A 496 -12.44 -14.71 -29.19
N PHE A 497 -11.17 -14.71 -28.81
CA PHE A 497 -10.73 -15.38 -27.58
C PHE A 497 -11.40 -14.79 -26.33
N VAL A 498 -11.38 -13.47 -26.18
CA VAL A 498 -12.00 -12.81 -25.04
C VAL A 498 -13.50 -13.05 -25.03
N ASP A 499 -14.20 -12.95 -26.19
CA ASP A 499 -15.63 -13.24 -26.27
C ASP A 499 -15.99 -14.68 -25.87
N ALA A 500 -15.09 -15.62 -26.09
CA ALA A 500 -15.28 -17.01 -25.67
C ALA A 500 -15.03 -17.23 -24.16
N CYS A 501 -14.40 -16.27 -23.46
CA CYS A 501 -14.17 -16.31 -22.00
C CYS A 501 -15.35 -15.76 -21.19
N PHE A 502 -16.26 -14.99 -21.80
CA PHE A 502 -17.40 -14.32 -21.18
C PHE A 502 -18.74 -14.85 -21.66
#